data_9739714abc967267ce8d77f7aac7dd60
#
_entry.id   9739714abc967267ce8d77f7aac7dd60
#
_cell.length_a   1.000
_cell.length_b   1.000
_cell.length_c   1.000
_cell.angle_alpha   90.00
_cell.angle_beta   90.00
_cell.angle_gamma   90.00
#
_symmetry.space_group_name_H-M   'P 1'
#
loop_
_entity.id
_entity.type
_entity.pdbx_description
1 polymer ?
#
loop_
_entity_poly.entity_id
_entity_poly.type
_entity_poly.pdbx_seq_one_letter_code
_entity_poly.pdbx_strand_id
1 'polypeptide(L)'
;MSKPSQHKQTSQRNKYLMVSGVVIALLIAAFALIASSRGTTSTAQKISPTDYQSQFAASNAPYLLVDVRTPDEFTTGHIHNAVNIPLDTIETRLNEIPRTEPIVVYCHSGNRSGQAAKILANAGYTQIYDLGGINAWTEQGLPVE
;
A
#
# COMPACT_ATOMS: atom_id res chain seq x y z
N MET A 1 -41.01 49.71 -43.27
CA MET A 1 -39.67 49.30 -42.77
C MET A 1 -39.91 48.52 -41.49
N SER A 2 -39.84 47.21 -41.63
CA SER A 2 -40.13 46.26 -40.48
C SER A 2 -38.81 45.92 -39.79
N LYS A 3 -38.74 46.14 -38.48
CA LYS A 3 -37.62 45.75 -37.61
C LYS A 3 -37.55 44.22 -37.46
N PRO A 4 -36.42 43.54 -37.65
CA PRO A 4 -36.32 42.10 -37.44
C PRO A 4 -36.34 41.79 -35.95
N SER A 5 -37.09 40.75 -35.57
CA SER A 5 -37.36 40.33 -34.21
C SER A 5 -36.10 39.84 -33.49
N GLN A 6 -35.72 40.50 -32.44
CA GLN A 6 -34.61 40.17 -31.52
C GLN A 6 -34.84 38.86 -30.74
N HIS A 7 -36.04 38.27 -30.80
CA HIS A 7 -36.43 37.15 -29.93
C HIS A 7 -35.86 35.79 -30.32
N LYS A 8 -35.38 35.62 -31.58
CA LYS A 8 -34.84 34.31 -32.04
C LYS A 8 -33.36 34.09 -31.67
N GLN A 9 -32.63 35.17 -31.43
CA GLN A 9 -31.19 35.13 -31.18
C GLN A 9 -30.83 34.79 -29.73
N THR A 10 -31.67 35.15 -28.76
CA THR A 10 -31.50 34.83 -27.32
C THR A 10 -31.76 33.37 -27.02
N SER A 11 -32.68 32.73 -27.70
CA SER A 11 -33.03 31.29 -27.47
C SER A 11 -31.90 30.35 -27.91
N GLN A 12 -31.22 30.64 -28.99
CA GLN A 12 -30.09 29.81 -29.43
C GLN A 12 -28.85 29.97 -28.53
N ARG A 13 -28.55 31.18 -28.08
CA ARG A 13 -27.43 31.47 -27.18
C ARG A 13 -27.53 30.75 -25.83
N ASN A 14 -28.74 30.66 -25.29
CA ASN A 14 -28.99 29.96 -24.04
C ASN A 14 -28.86 28.42 -24.18
N LYS A 15 -29.16 27.85 -25.34
CA LYS A 15 -28.99 26.41 -25.61
C LYS A 15 -27.50 26.04 -25.66
N TYR A 16 -26.65 26.86 -26.30
CA TYR A 16 -25.20 26.63 -26.34
C TYR A 16 -24.55 26.80 -24.96
N LEU A 17 -25.00 27.74 -24.14
CA LEU A 17 -24.52 27.92 -22.77
C LEU A 17 -24.91 26.74 -21.86
N MET A 18 -26.10 26.17 -22.01
CA MET A 18 -26.51 24.98 -21.27
C MET A 18 -25.76 23.72 -21.69
N VAL A 19 -25.55 23.53 -23.01
CA VAL A 19 -24.79 22.37 -23.53
C VAL A 19 -23.31 22.45 -23.10
N SER A 20 -22.70 23.63 -23.15
CA SER A 20 -21.31 23.82 -22.71
C SER A 20 -21.15 23.56 -21.21
N GLY A 21 -22.09 23.96 -20.37
CA GLY A 21 -22.09 23.70 -18.94
C GLY A 21 -22.16 22.20 -18.59
N VAL A 22 -23.01 21.45 -19.30
CA VAL A 22 -23.15 20.00 -19.13
C VAL A 22 -21.88 19.27 -19.57
N VAL A 23 -21.27 19.65 -20.69
CA VAL A 23 -20.04 19.05 -21.18
C VAL A 23 -18.88 19.31 -20.23
N ILE A 24 -18.77 20.52 -19.69
CA ILE A 24 -17.72 20.88 -18.70
C ILE A 24 -17.93 20.07 -17.41
N ALA A 25 -19.16 19.94 -16.92
CA ALA A 25 -19.46 19.12 -15.73
C ALA A 25 -19.12 17.65 -15.91
N LEU A 26 -19.40 17.08 -17.11
CA LEU A 26 -19.03 15.69 -17.44
C LEU A 26 -17.52 15.50 -17.55
N LEU A 27 -16.78 16.47 -18.09
CA LEU A 27 -15.32 16.43 -18.16
C LEU A 27 -14.69 16.53 -16.77
N ILE A 28 -15.23 17.36 -15.88
CA ILE A 28 -14.77 17.46 -14.49
C ILE A 28 -15.06 16.18 -13.73
N ALA A 29 -16.22 15.56 -13.92
CA ALA A 29 -16.58 14.29 -13.30
C ALA A 29 -15.68 13.14 -13.83
N ALA A 30 -15.41 13.10 -15.12
CA ALA A 30 -14.49 12.13 -15.73
C ALA A 30 -13.04 12.32 -15.21
N PHE A 31 -12.59 13.57 -15.09
CA PHE A 31 -11.28 13.88 -14.54
C PHE A 31 -11.16 13.49 -13.06
N ALA A 32 -12.21 13.72 -12.25
CA ALA A 32 -12.24 13.30 -10.85
C ALA A 32 -12.21 11.77 -10.71
N LEU A 33 -12.89 11.02 -11.58
CA LEU A 33 -12.84 9.55 -11.62
C LEU A 33 -11.45 9.03 -12.00
N ILE A 34 -10.77 9.66 -12.95
CA ILE A 34 -9.40 9.31 -13.35
C ILE A 34 -8.39 9.68 -12.24
N ALA A 35 -8.59 10.78 -11.54
CA ALA A 35 -7.74 11.19 -10.42
C ALA A 35 -7.87 10.24 -9.22
N SER A 36 -9.06 9.64 -8.99
CA SER A 36 -9.29 8.64 -7.93
C SER A 36 -8.66 7.28 -8.22
N SER A 37 -8.32 6.99 -9.47
CA SER A 37 -7.66 5.73 -9.87
C SER A 37 -6.13 5.81 -9.94
N ARG A 38 -5.51 6.91 -9.47
CA ARG A 38 -4.08 6.93 -9.21
C ARG A 38 -3.80 6.00 -8.04
N GLY A 39 -3.48 4.75 -8.38
CA GLY A 39 -3.00 3.77 -7.43
C GLY A 39 -1.89 4.41 -6.60
N THR A 40 -2.11 4.54 -5.30
CA THR A 40 -1.05 4.90 -4.36
C THR A 40 0.02 3.81 -4.53
N THR A 41 1.15 4.16 -5.12
CA THR A 41 2.34 3.29 -5.10
C THR A 41 2.68 3.13 -3.64
N SER A 42 2.29 2.00 -3.06
CA SER A 42 2.59 1.69 -1.68
C SER A 42 4.10 1.53 -1.57
N THR A 43 4.73 2.42 -0.84
CA THR A 43 6.16 2.29 -0.51
C THR A 43 6.25 1.72 0.88
N ALA A 44 6.96 0.60 1.04
CA ALA A 44 7.19 0.01 2.35
C ALA A 44 7.96 0.98 3.25
N GLN A 45 7.49 1.12 4.48
CA GLN A 45 8.15 1.93 5.50
C GLN A 45 9.25 1.11 6.18
N LYS A 46 10.49 1.60 6.17
CA LYS A 46 11.55 1.02 7.00
C LYS A 46 11.36 1.39 8.46
N ILE A 47 11.49 0.40 9.34
CA ILE A 47 11.39 0.58 10.79
C ILE A 47 12.57 -0.09 11.49
N SER A 48 12.97 0.47 12.63
CA SER A 48 13.98 -0.13 13.51
C SER A 48 13.36 -1.19 14.43
N PRO A 49 14.18 -2.06 15.07
CA PRO A 49 13.69 -2.96 16.13
C PRO A 49 12.98 -2.23 17.27
N THR A 50 13.45 -1.04 17.66
CA THR A 50 12.81 -0.20 18.69
C THR A 50 11.44 0.31 18.24
N ASP A 51 11.33 0.75 16.97
CA ASP A 51 10.04 1.18 16.40
C ASP A 51 9.05 0.02 16.34
N TYR A 52 9.51 -1.17 15.92
CA TYR A 52 8.69 -2.37 15.91
C TYR A 52 8.16 -2.70 17.31
N GLN A 53 9.01 -2.68 18.32
CA GLN A 53 8.59 -2.96 19.70
C GLN A 53 7.52 -1.99 20.19
N SER A 54 7.69 -0.68 19.92
CA SER A 54 6.75 0.34 20.36
C SER A 54 5.44 0.37 19.59
N GLN A 55 5.49 0.12 18.27
CA GLN A 55 4.33 0.26 17.40
C GLN A 55 3.50 -1.03 17.29
N PHE A 56 4.16 -2.18 17.32
CA PHE A 56 3.54 -3.48 17.06
C PHE A 56 3.57 -4.41 18.28
N ALA A 57 4.74 -4.73 18.81
CA ALA A 57 4.86 -5.71 19.89
C ALA A 57 4.17 -5.28 21.21
N ALA A 58 4.17 -3.99 21.50
CA ALA A 58 3.48 -3.42 22.66
C ALA A 58 1.99 -3.12 22.39
N SER A 59 1.54 -3.23 21.15
CA SER A 59 0.16 -2.95 20.73
C SER A 59 -0.72 -4.19 20.82
N ASN A 60 -2.00 -4.00 21.14
CA ASN A 60 -3.02 -5.05 21.01
C ASN A 60 -3.68 -5.06 19.62
N ALA A 61 -3.25 -4.19 18.70
CA ALA A 61 -3.77 -4.18 17.35
C ALA A 61 -3.21 -5.37 16.55
N PRO A 62 -4.02 -6.01 15.70
CA PRO A 62 -3.56 -7.13 14.89
C PRO A 62 -2.54 -6.66 13.83
N TYR A 63 -1.52 -7.47 13.62
CA TYR A 63 -0.54 -7.34 12.55
C TYR A 63 0.03 -8.73 12.20
N LEU A 64 0.63 -8.86 11.04
CA LEU A 64 1.35 -10.08 10.65
C LEU A 64 2.85 -9.78 10.59
N LEU A 65 3.65 -10.55 11.36
CA LEU A 65 5.11 -10.55 11.28
C LEU A 65 5.56 -11.72 10.39
N VAL A 66 6.28 -11.42 9.32
CA VAL A 66 6.72 -12.40 8.32
C VAL A 66 8.23 -12.49 8.30
N ASP A 67 8.76 -13.68 8.57
CA ASP A 67 10.14 -14.04 8.31
C ASP A 67 10.26 -14.58 6.88
N VAL A 68 10.99 -13.84 6.02
CA VAL A 68 11.19 -14.24 4.62
C VAL A 68 12.50 -14.99 4.39
N ARG A 69 13.11 -15.52 5.46
CA ARG A 69 14.27 -16.41 5.39
C ARG A 69 13.86 -17.83 5.00
N THR A 70 14.85 -18.68 4.79
CA THR A 70 14.59 -20.10 4.55
C THR A 70 14.00 -20.78 5.79
N PRO A 71 13.30 -21.92 5.64
CA PRO A 71 12.77 -22.69 6.79
C PRO A 71 13.88 -23.11 7.77
N ASP A 72 15.06 -23.47 7.28
CA ASP A 72 16.18 -23.87 8.12
C ASP A 72 16.69 -22.68 8.97
N GLU A 73 16.78 -21.47 8.38
CA GLU A 73 17.14 -20.26 9.13
C GLU A 73 16.07 -19.93 10.19
N PHE A 74 14.79 -20.09 9.87
CA PHE A 74 13.68 -19.86 10.79
C PHE A 74 13.73 -20.80 11.99
N THR A 75 13.95 -22.09 11.77
CA THR A 75 14.02 -23.09 12.85
C THR A 75 15.25 -22.93 13.74
N THR A 76 16.30 -22.26 13.26
CA THR A 76 17.50 -21.98 14.06
C THR A 76 17.27 -20.86 15.08
N GLY A 77 16.25 -20.02 14.86
CA GLY A 77 15.83 -18.93 15.74
C GLY A 77 15.13 -17.85 14.98
N HIS A 78 14.00 -17.34 15.50
CA HIS A 78 13.16 -16.34 14.85
C HIS A 78 12.56 -15.35 15.88
N ILE A 79 12.03 -14.24 15.43
CA ILE A 79 11.36 -13.27 16.29
C ILE A 79 10.00 -13.85 16.71
N HIS A 80 9.68 -13.77 18.00
CA HIS A 80 8.45 -14.30 18.58
C HIS A 80 7.19 -13.89 17.77
N ASN A 81 6.29 -14.83 17.57
CA ASN A 81 5.07 -14.70 16.75
C ASN A 81 5.31 -14.51 15.23
N ALA A 82 6.51 -14.67 14.72
CA ALA A 82 6.74 -14.62 13.28
C ALA A 82 6.20 -15.85 12.56
N VAL A 83 5.66 -15.64 11.36
CA VAL A 83 5.28 -16.70 10.41
C VAL A 83 6.35 -16.78 9.33
N ASN A 84 6.80 -17.99 9.00
CA ASN A 84 7.78 -18.17 7.94
C ASN A 84 7.11 -18.29 6.57
N ILE A 85 7.34 -17.28 5.73
CA ILE A 85 6.97 -17.27 4.31
C ILE A 85 8.22 -16.90 3.51
N PRO A 86 9.03 -17.88 3.09
CA PRO A 86 10.26 -17.63 2.37
C PRO A 86 10.08 -16.76 1.13
N LEU A 87 11.07 -15.90 0.84
CA LEU A 87 11.03 -14.96 -0.28
C LEU A 87 10.72 -15.63 -1.62
N ASP A 88 11.24 -16.82 -1.85
CA ASP A 88 11.06 -17.59 -3.09
C ASP A 88 9.64 -18.14 -3.28
N THR A 89 8.86 -18.21 -2.21
CA THR A 89 7.48 -18.70 -2.23
C THR A 89 6.43 -17.61 -1.98
N ILE A 90 6.82 -16.40 -1.59
CA ILE A 90 5.90 -15.35 -1.14
C ILE A 90 4.85 -14.99 -2.21
N GLU A 91 5.23 -14.93 -3.50
CA GLU A 91 4.30 -14.60 -4.59
C GLU A 91 3.18 -15.62 -4.74
N THR A 92 3.46 -16.90 -4.50
CA THR A 92 2.48 -17.98 -4.59
C THR A 92 1.65 -18.15 -3.31
N ARG A 93 2.08 -17.52 -2.21
CA ARG A 93 1.46 -17.60 -0.88
C ARG A 93 0.80 -16.28 -0.43
N LEU A 94 0.56 -15.34 -1.34
CA LEU A 94 -0.09 -14.06 -1.04
C LEU A 94 -1.49 -14.22 -0.42
N ASN A 95 -2.19 -15.33 -0.68
CA ASN A 95 -3.48 -15.63 -0.08
C ASN A 95 -3.42 -15.94 1.44
N GLU A 96 -2.24 -16.21 1.98
CA GLU A 96 -2.01 -16.40 3.42
C GLU A 96 -1.78 -15.08 4.16
N ILE A 97 -1.56 -13.99 3.43
CA ILE A 97 -1.22 -12.67 3.96
C ILE A 97 -2.47 -11.79 3.99
N PRO A 98 -2.90 -11.29 5.16
CA PRO A 98 -4.09 -10.45 5.28
C PRO A 98 -3.88 -9.11 4.56
N ARG A 99 -4.95 -8.59 3.92
CA ARG A 99 -4.90 -7.31 3.20
C ARG A 99 -5.29 -6.09 4.04
N THR A 100 -5.90 -6.33 5.18
CA THR A 100 -6.48 -5.29 6.05
C THR A 100 -5.61 -4.97 7.27
N GLU A 101 -4.58 -5.77 7.51
CA GLU A 101 -3.69 -5.62 8.66
C GLU A 101 -2.31 -5.13 8.22
N PRO A 102 -1.57 -4.44 9.09
CA PRO A 102 -0.16 -4.14 8.88
C PRO A 102 0.67 -5.42 8.72
N ILE A 103 1.58 -5.40 7.76
CA ILE A 103 2.51 -6.50 7.49
C ILE A 103 3.91 -6.00 7.79
N VAL A 104 4.58 -6.67 8.71
CA VAL A 104 5.99 -6.41 9.04
C VAL A 104 6.82 -7.56 8.47
N VAL A 105 7.79 -7.25 7.62
CA VAL A 105 8.68 -8.26 7.02
C VAL A 105 10.10 -8.10 7.54
N TYR A 106 10.79 -9.22 7.77
CA TYR A 106 12.21 -9.22 8.08
C TYR A 106 12.93 -10.41 7.45
N CYS A 107 14.24 -10.31 7.37
CA CYS A 107 15.08 -11.42 6.93
C CYS A 107 16.38 -11.50 7.75
N HIS A 108 17.49 -12.00 7.18
CA HIS A 108 18.76 -12.07 7.87
C HIS A 108 19.45 -10.70 8.01
N SER A 109 19.58 -9.95 6.90
CA SER A 109 20.34 -8.69 6.83
C SER A 109 19.60 -7.51 6.18
N GLY A 110 18.32 -7.65 5.82
CA GLY A 110 17.49 -6.60 5.22
C GLY A 110 17.39 -6.65 3.69
N ASN A 111 18.17 -7.47 2.99
CA ASN A 111 18.09 -7.54 1.52
C ASN A 111 16.83 -8.25 1.03
N ARG A 112 16.55 -9.45 1.56
CA ARG A 112 15.37 -10.25 1.20
C ARG A 112 14.07 -9.59 1.68
N SER A 113 14.07 -8.94 2.85
CA SER A 113 12.89 -8.21 3.35
C SER A 113 12.53 -7.02 2.47
N GLY A 114 13.53 -6.27 1.98
CA GLY A 114 13.29 -5.20 1.01
C GLY A 114 12.74 -5.70 -0.33
N GLN A 115 13.11 -6.91 -0.78
CA GLN A 115 12.52 -7.53 -1.97
C GLN A 115 11.08 -7.99 -1.70
N ALA A 116 10.83 -8.66 -0.58
CA ALA A 116 9.49 -9.08 -0.16
C ALA A 116 8.53 -7.89 -0.05
N ALA A 117 8.99 -6.79 0.55
CA ALA A 117 8.22 -5.56 0.66
C ALA A 117 7.81 -4.98 -0.71
N LYS A 118 8.68 -5.05 -1.72
CA LYS A 118 8.36 -4.65 -3.10
C LYS A 118 7.34 -5.58 -3.74
N ILE A 119 7.47 -6.90 -3.54
CA ILE A 119 6.51 -7.89 -4.05
C ILE A 119 5.12 -7.61 -3.46
N LEU A 120 5.02 -7.40 -2.15
CA LEU A 120 3.77 -7.07 -1.48
C LEU A 120 3.17 -5.74 -1.99
N ALA A 121 3.99 -4.70 -2.16
CA ALA A 121 3.54 -3.42 -2.71
C ALA A 121 2.98 -3.56 -4.13
N ASN A 122 3.67 -4.31 -4.99
CA ASN A 122 3.22 -4.60 -6.35
C ASN A 122 1.92 -5.43 -6.38
N ALA A 123 1.72 -6.29 -5.37
CA ALA A 123 0.49 -7.05 -5.18
C ALA A 123 -0.67 -6.23 -4.56
N GLY A 124 -0.46 -4.93 -4.28
CA GLY A 124 -1.49 -4.00 -3.80
C GLY A 124 -1.67 -3.95 -2.28
N TYR A 125 -0.72 -4.48 -1.50
CA TYR A 125 -0.70 -4.27 -0.06
C TYR A 125 -0.27 -2.84 0.26
N THR A 126 -0.90 -2.19 1.24
CA THR A 126 -0.71 -0.76 1.52
C THR A 126 -0.01 -0.46 2.84
N GLN A 127 -0.08 -1.36 3.80
CA GLN A 127 0.51 -1.20 5.14
C GLN A 127 1.68 -2.17 5.29
N ILE A 128 2.83 -1.83 4.69
CA ILE A 128 4.01 -2.69 4.64
C ILE A 128 5.14 -2.02 5.41
N TYR A 129 5.74 -2.76 6.33
CA TYR A 129 6.86 -2.31 7.15
C TYR A 129 8.05 -3.26 6.96
N ASP A 130 9.21 -2.71 6.62
CA ASP A 130 10.47 -3.46 6.48
C ASP A 130 11.31 -3.29 7.74
N LEU A 131 11.32 -4.31 8.59
CA LEU A 131 12.11 -4.37 9.83
C LEU A 131 13.60 -4.65 9.55
N GLY A 132 13.93 -5.03 8.32
CA GLY A 132 15.31 -5.27 7.92
C GLY A 132 15.82 -6.65 8.30
N GLY A 133 16.92 -6.70 9.05
CA GLY A 133 17.60 -7.95 9.39
C GLY A 133 17.46 -8.34 10.84
N ILE A 134 17.28 -9.64 11.11
CA ILE A 134 17.33 -10.22 12.45
C ILE A 134 18.70 -9.99 13.12
N ASN A 135 19.76 -9.72 12.36
CA ASN A 135 21.05 -9.32 12.89
C ASN A 135 20.95 -8.04 13.73
N ALA A 136 20.27 -7.00 13.22
CA ALA A 136 20.07 -5.76 13.97
C ALA A 136 19.18 -5.95 15.22
N TRP A 137 18.30 -6.96 15.20
CA TRP A 137 17.50 -7.38 16.33
C TRP A 137 18.36 -8.00 17.42
N THR A 138 19.18 -8.98 17.07
CA THR A 138 20.07 -9.70 18.00
C THR A 138 21.21 -8.83 18.50
N GLU A 139 21.75 -7.90 17.71
CA GLU A 139 22.75 -6.91 18.14
C GLU A 139 22.23 -5.99 19.26
N GLN A 140 20.92 -5.78 19.35
CA GLN A 140 20.28 -5.06 20.45
C GLN A 140 19.98 -5.95 21.67
N GLY A 141 20.41 -7.22 21.65
CA GLY A 141 20.14 -8.18 22.73
C GLY A 141 18.68 -8.62 22.83
N LEU A 142 17.89 -8.44 21.75
CA LEU A 142 16.49 -8.82 21.74
C LEU A 142 16.32 -10.33 21.54
N PRO A 143 15.33 -10.97 22.20
CA PRO A 143 15.20 -12.42 22.22
C PRO A 143 14.74 -12.97 20.87
N VAL A 144 15.17 -14.19 20.58
CA VAL A 144 14.67 -15.08 19.53
C VAL A 144 14.25 -16.42 20.15
N GLU A 145 13.33 -17.12 19.50
CA GLU A 145 12.84 -18.44 19.88
C GLU A 145 13.09 -19.47 18.80
#